data_8dc0ac7fd6b3abd2b96e66c31db7b6be
#
_entry.id   8dc0ac7fd6b3abd2b96e66c31db7b6be
#
_cell.length_a   1.000
_cell.length_b   1.000
_cell.length_c   1.000
_cell.angle_alpha   90.00
_cell.angle_beta   90.00
_cell.angle_gamma   90.00
#
_symmetry.space_group_name_H-M   'P 1'
#
loop_
_entity.id
_entity.type
_entity.pdbx_description
1 polymer ?
#
loop_
_entity_poly.entity_id
_entity_poly.type
_entity_poly.pdbx_seq_one_letter_code
_entity_poly.pdbx_strand_id
1 'polypeptide(L)'
;SRRQRQMCIRDSPSIIYIDKHLIHEVTSPQAFAGLNKRNIKVFRPDKTIATADHNVPTTNQHLPIQEVLSRNQVETLNKNCREHGVELYGLGHKYQGIVHVIGPELGITQPGMTIVCGDSHTSTHGAFGSIAFGIGTSEVEMVLSTQCLLQNKPKTMLIEIDGELNEGVY
;
A
#
# COMPACT_ATOMS: atom_id res chain seq x y z
N SER A 1 -39.68 3.36 -5.78
CA SER A 1 -39.80 4.21 -6.99
C SER A 1 -38.55 4.06 -7.84
N ARG A 2 -38.60 4.43 -9.16
CA ARG A 2 -37.43 4.41 -10.06
C ARG A 2 -36.28 5.27 -9.53
N ARG A 3 -36.54 6.38 -8.85
CA ARG A 3 -35.54 7.24 -8.21
C ARG A 3 -34.79 6.55 -7.05
N GLN A 4 -35.48 5.76 -6.22
CA GLN A 4 -34.85 5.04 -5.13
C GLN A 4 -33.95 3.90 -5.63
N ARG A 5 -34.37 3.17 -6.69
CA ARG A 5 -33.51 2.15 -7.31
C ARG A 5 -32.28 2.73 -8.00
N GLN A 6 -32.38 3.90 -8.62
CA GLN A 6 -31.22 4.59 -9.23
C GLN A 6 -30.27 5.18 -8.17
N MET A 7 -30.78 5.61 -7.01
CA MET A 7 -29.94 6.02 -5.88
C MET A 7 -29.15 4.86 -5.29
N CYS A 8 -29.81 3.70 -5.06
CA CYS A 8 -29.13 2.50 -4.56
C CYS A 8 -28.04 1.98 -5.51
N ILE A 9 -28.20 2.10 -6.82
CA ILE A 9 -27.21 1.65 -7.81
C ILE A 9 -26.03 2.62 -7.91
N ARG A 10 -26.23 3.92 -7.71
CA ARG A 10 -25.17 4.94 -7.77
C ARG A 10 -24.29 5.00 -6.53
N ASP A 11 -24.86 4.67 -5.38
CA ASP A 11 -24.18 4.74 -4.07
C ASP A 11 -23.72 3.36 -3.55
N SER A 12 -23.93 2.29 -4.33
CA SER A 12 -23.44 0.95 -3.99
C SER A 12 -21.92 0.89 -4.09
N PRO A 13 -21.24 0.23 -3.15
CA PRO A 13 -19.82 -0.04 -3.27
C PRO A 13 -19.51 -0.82 -4.54
N SER A 14 -18.40 -0.49 -5.18
CA SER A 14 -17.88 -1.18 -6.35
C SER A 14 -16.70 -2.05 -5.96
N ILE A 15 -16.60 -3.22 -6.57
CA ILE A 15 -15.39 -4.05 -6.46
C ILE A 15 -14.41 -3.54 -7.50
N ILE A 16 -13.24 -3.11 -7.04
CA ILE A 16 -12.15 -2.60 -7.86
C ILE A 16 -11.02 -3.62 -7.85
N TYR A 17 -10.54 -4.02 -9.02
CA TYR A 17 -9.31 -4.81 -9.15
C TYR A 17 -8.11 -3.92 -8.87
N ILE A 18 -7.11 -4.43 -8.14
CA ILE A 18 -5.91 -3.69 -7.76
C ILE A 18 -4.73 -4.14 -8.61
N ASP A 19 -4.14 -3.22 -9.37
CA ASP A 19 -3.01 -3.52 -10.25
C ASP A 19 -1.71 -3.72 -9.47
N LYS A 20 -1.50 -2.94 -8.40
CA LYS A 20 -0.34 -3.06 -7.51
C LYS A 20 -0.73 -2.89 -6.05
N HIS A 21 -0.27 -3.80 -5.22
CA HIS A 21 -0.41 -3.74 -3.77
C HIS A 21 0.98 -3.53 -3.15
N LEU A 22 1.20 -2.37 -2.56
CA LEU A 22 2.42 -2.06 -1.84
C LEU A 22 2.21 -2.35 -0.35
N ILE A 23 3.16 -3.04 0.27
CA ILE A 23 3.06 -3.38 1.70
C ILE A 23 4.36 -3.08 2.43
N HIS A 24 4.24 -2.81 3.72
CA HIS A 24 5.36 -2.55 4.61
C HIS A 24 5.17 -3.25 5.96
N GLU A 25 6.16 -3.14 6.85
CA GLU A 25 6.23 -3.90 8.10
C GLU A 25 5.20 -3.53 9.16
N VAL A 26 4.55 -2.36 9.06
CA VAL A 26 3.63 -1.87 10.12
C VAL A 26 2.24 -2.49 10.00
N THR A 27 1.62 -2.46 8.82
CA THR A 27 0.23 -2.89 8.62
C THR A 27 0.08 -4.33 8.13
N SER A 28 1.11 -4.87 7.47
CA SER A 28 1.05 -6.20 6.88
C SER A 28 1.06 -7.38 7.88
N PRO A 29 1.69 -7.33 9.07
CA PRO A 29 1.77 -8.49 9.97
C PRO A 29 0.40 -9.05 10.36
N GLN A 30 -0.55 -8.17 10.70
CA GLN A 30 -1.91 -8.58 11.08
C GLN A 30 -2.69 -9.14 9.89
N ALA A 31 -2.52 -8.56 8.71
CA ALA A 31 -3.15 -9.05 7.48
C ALA A 31 -2.67 -10.46 7.13
N PHE A 32 -1.35 -10.72 7.19
CA PHE A 32 -0.81 -12.06 6.99
C PHE A 32 -1.25 -13.05 8.07
N ALA A 33 -1.35 -12.62 9.34
CA ALA A 33 -1.87 -13.46 10.41
C ALA A 33 -3.32 -13.88 10.14
N GLY A 34 -4.16 -12.99 9.62
CA GLY A 34 -5.52 -13.27 9.20
C GLY A 34 -5.58 -14.31 8.07
N LEU A 35 -4.73 -14.18 7.06
CA LEU A 35 -4.60 -15.16 5.97
C LEU A 35 -4.19 -16.54 6.50
N ASN A 36 -3.14 -16.58 7.32
CA ASN A 36 -2.61 -17.82 7.87
C ASN A 36 -3.62 -18.55 8.76
N LYS A 37 -4.38 -17.81 9.59
CA LYS A 37 -5.47 -18.38 10.42
C LYS A 37 -6.55 -19.07 9.58
N ARG A 38 -6.79 -18.57 8.37
CA ARG A 38 -7.79 -19.11 7.42
C ARG A 38 -7.20 -20.08 6.40
N ASN A 39 -5.88 -20.34 6.48
CA ASN A 39 -5.14 -21.14 5.50
C ASN A 39 -5.28 -20.64 4.06
N ILE A 40 -5.27 -19.32 3.89
CA ILE A 40 -5.36 -18.64 2.60
C ILE A 40 -3.96 -18.16 2.20
N LYS A 41 -3.56 -18.38 0.96
CA LYS A 41 -2.33 -17.83 0.38
C LYS A 41 -2.59 -16.46 -0.26
N VAL A 42 -1.55 -15.67 -0.42
CA VAL A 42 -1.61 -14.46 -1.24
C VAL A 42 -2.00 -14.85 -2.66
N PHE A 43 -3.06 -14.22 -3.18
CA PHE A 43 -3.65 -14.59 -4.47
C PHE A 43 -2.75 -14.20 -5.66
N ARG A 44 -2.18 -12.98 -5.62
CA ARG A 44 -1.29 -12.46 -6.67
C ARG A 44 0.00 -11.90 -6.07
N PRO A 45 0.93 -12.78 -5.66
CA PRO A 45 2.21 -12.31 -5.13
C PRO A 45 3.03 -11.52 -6.14
N ASP A 46 2.86 -11.75 -7.43
CA ASP A 46 3.45 -10.99 -8.54
C ASP A 46 2.93 -9.54 -8.67
N LYS A 47 1.82 -9.23 -8.03
CA LYS A 47 1.23 -7.88 -7.96
C LYS A 47 1.48 -7.18 -6.62
N THR A 48 2.09 -7.88 -5.68
CA THR A 48 2.38 -7.36 -4.33
C THR A 48 3.88 -7.14 -4.19
N ILE A 49 4.27 -5.96 -3.71
CA ILE A 49 5.67 -5.60 -3.48
C ILE A 49 5.80 -5.08 -2.05
N ALA A 50 6.77 -5.62 -1.34
CA ALA A 50 7.05 -5.28 0.06
C ALA A 50 8.34 -4.49 0.20
N THR A 51 8.36 -3.53 1.11
CA THR A 51 9.58 -2.87 1.58
C THR A 51 9.49 -2.62 3.08
N ALA A 52 10.62 -2.48 3.76
CA ALA A 52 10.67 -2.04 5.14
C ALA A 52 11.19 -0.61 5.17
N ASP A 53 10.35 0.33 5.62
CA ASP A 53 10.63 1.76 5.54
C ASP A 53 10.18 2.59 6.76
N HIS A 54 9.31 2.07 7.61
CA HIS A 54 8.80 2.78 8.77
C HIS A 54 9.64 2.53 10.04
N ASN A 55 9.92 1.26 10.33
CA ASN A 55 10.61 0.83 11.55
C ASN A 55 12.03 0.34 11.25
N VAL A 56 12.74 1.05 10.43
CA VAL A 56 14.13 0.79 10.08
C VAL A 56 15.02 1.95 10.50
N PRO A 57 16.27 1.69 10.94
CA PRO A 57 17.20 2.74 11.28
C PRO A 57 17.57 3.56 10.04
N THR A 58 17.76 4.87 10.21
CA THR A 58 18.23 5.77 9.14
C THR A 58 19.75 5.78 8.99
N THR A 59 20.46 5.26 9.99
CA THR A 59 21.92 5.13 10.00
C THR A 59 22.30 3.71 10.39
N ASN A 60 23.50 3.27 9.97
CA ASN A 60 24.04 1.96 10.35
C ASN A 60 23.11 0.78 10.05
N GLN A 61 22.39 0.82 8.93
CA GLN A 61 21.39 -0.21 8.54
C GLN A 61 21.97 -1.63 8.38
N HIS A 62 23.31 -1.76 8.33
CA HIS A 62 24.02 -3.02 8.32
C HIS A 62 24.13 -3.69 9.69
N LEU A 63 23.80 -2.97 10.76
CA LEU A 63 23.77 -3.49 12.13
C LEU A 63 22.35 -3.99 12.47
N PRO A 64 22.24 -4.93 13.44
CA PRO A 64 20.95 -5.39 13.93
C PRO A 64 20.12 -4.23 14.49
N ILE A 65 18.82 -4.21 14.20
CA ILE A 65 17.88 -3.25 14.77
C ILE A 65 17.83 -3.45 16.29
N GLN A 66 18.18 -2.41 17.04
CA GLN A 66 18.26 -2.50 18.51
C GLN A 66 16.89 -2.48 19.17
N GLU A 67 15.97 -1.70 18.64
CA GLU A 67 14.60 -1.62 19.15
C GLU A 67 13.85 -2.92 18.83
N VAL A 68 13.36 -3.60 19.88
CA VAL A 68 12.81 -4.96 19.79
C VAL A 68 11.54 -5.02 18.95
N LEU A 69 10.65 -4.04 19.10
CA LEU A 69 9.37 -4.03 18.37
C LEU A 69 9.62 -3.82 16.88
N SER A 70 10.46 -2.84 16.51
CA SER A 70 10.84 -2.57 15.13
C SER A 70 11.50 -3.80 14.47
N ARG A 71 12.44 -4.41 15.19
CA ARG A 71 13.09 -5.66 14.72
C ARG A 71 12.08 -6.76 14.46
N ASN A 72 11.17 -7.01 15.40
CA ASN A 72 10.17 -8.07 15.25
C ASN A 72 9.22 -7.79 14.06
N GLN A 73 8.86 -6.54 13.81
CA GLN A 73 8.02 -6.18 12.67
C GLN A 73 8.72 -6.41 11.33
N VAL A 74 10.00 -6.00 11.22
CA VAL A 74 10.80 -6.23 10.01
C VAL A 74 11.04 -7.73 9.78
N GLU A 75 11.39 -8.49 10.84
CA GLU A 75 11.56 -9.93 10.74
C GLU A 75 10.25 -10.65 10.36
N THR A 76 9.12 -10.20 10.89
CA THR A 76 7.81 -10.73 10.54
C THR A 76 7.45 -10.45 9.07
N LEU A 77 7.74 -9.26 8.56
CA LEU A 77 7.58 -8.96 7.14
C LEU A 77 8.43 -9.89 6.28
N ASN A 78 9.71 -10.05 6.62
CA ASN A 78 10.65 -10.93 5.92
C ASN A 78 10.14 -12.38 5.85
N LYS A 79 9.67 -12.90 7.00
CA LYS A 79 9.10 -14.24 7.11
C LYS A 79 7.86 -14.39 6.23
N ASN A 80 6.90 -13.48 6.37
CA ASN A 80 5.63 -13.53 5.65
C ASN A 80 5.85 -13.44 4.12
N CYS A 81 6.71 -12.54 3.65
CA CYS A 81 7.02 -12.42 2.22
C CYS A 81 7.61 -13.72 1.67
N ARG A 82 8.51 -14.36 2.41
CA ARG A 82 9.10 -15.66 2.03
C ARG A 82 8.05 -16.77 1.97
N GLU A 83 7.17 -16.86 2.98
CA GLU A 83 6.15 -17.91 3.07
C GLU A 83 5.08 -17.78 2.00
N HIS A 84 4.77 -16.56 1.55
CA HIS A 84 3.73 -16.28 0.56
C HIS A 84 4.27 -15.99 -0.84
N GLY A 85 5.59 -15.97 -1.04
CA GLY A 85 6.21 -15.71 -2.35
C GLY A 85 6.12 -14.25 -2.81
N VAL A 86 6.01 -13.30 -1.88
CA VAL A 86 5.95 -11.87 -2.17
C VAL A 86 7.37 -11.31 -2.33
N GLU A 87 7.58 -10.50 -3.36
CA GLU A 87 8.84 -9.80 -3.60
C GLU A 87 9.08 -8.75 -2.50
N LEU A 88 10.27 -8.82 -1.89
CA LEU A 88 10.64 -7.95 -0.78
C LEU A 88 11.93 -7.18 -1.07
N TYR A 89 11.86 -5.86 -1.00
CA TYR A 89 13.00 -4.95 -0.98
C TYR A 89 13.33 -4.58 0.48
N GLY A 90 13.83 -5.57 1.22
CA GLY A 90 14.19 -5.42 2.63
C GLY A 90 15.52 -4.73 2.87
N LEU A 91 15.92 -4.58 4.14
CA LEU A 91 17.20 -3.97 4.52
C LEU A 91 18.37 -4.63 3.80
N GLY A 92 19.23 -3.82 3.19
CA GLY A 92 20.37 -4.27 2.40
C GLY A 92 20.07 -4.63 0.95
N HIS A 93 18.80 -4.62 0.54
CA HIS A 93 18.44 -4.81 -0.87
C HIS A 93 18.69 -3.50 -1.66
N LYS A 94 19.20 -3.63 -2.90
CA LYS A 94 19.54 -2.48 -3.75
C LYS A 94 18.37 -1.53 -4.05
N TYR A 95 17.15 -1.99 -3.93
CA TYR A 95 15.91 -1.26 -4.16
C TYR A 95 15.15 -0.95 -2.86
N GLN A 96 15.76 -1.20 -1.70
CA GLN A 96 15.14 -0.82 -0.44
C GLN A 96 15.00 0.70 -0.35
N GLY A 97 13.86 1.18 0.07
CA GLY A 97 13.57 2.61 0.22
C GLY A 97 12.15 2.84 0.68
N ILE A 98 11.78 4.10 0.77
CA ILE A 98 10.43 4.54 1.16
C ILE A 98 9.42 4.01 0.13
N VAL A 99 8.36 3.35 0.59
CA VAL A 99 7.39 2.65 -0.25
C VAL A 99 6.81 3.54 -1.37
N HIS A 100 6.50 4.80 -1.05
CA HIS A 100 5.93 5.74 -2.03
C HIS A 100 6.97 6.43 -2.94
N VAL A 101 8.25 6.23 -2.68
CA VAL A 101 9.35 6.68 -3.53
C VAL A 101 9.78 5.58 -4.48
N ILE A 102 9.98 4.36 -3.99
CA ILE A 102 10.39 3.24 -4.84
C ILE A 102 9.32 2.87 -5.88
N GLY A 103 8.04 3.08 -5.57
CA GLY A 103 6.96 2.85 -6.52
C GLY A 103 7.17 3.56 -7.85
N PRO A 104 7.28 4.90 -7.88
CA PRO A 104 7.59 5.66 -9.10
C PRO A 104 8.98 5.42 -9.64
N GLU A 105 10.03 5.43 -8.81
CA GLU A 105 11.41 5.32 -9.26
C GLU A 105 11.73 4.00 -9.98
N LEU A 106 11.10 2.91 -9.56
CA LEU A 106 11.29 1.59 -10.18
C LEU A 106 10.26 1.31 -11.29
N GLY A 107 9.40 2.27 -11.64
CA GLY A 107 8.36 2.10 -12.64
C GLY A 107 7.24 1.15 -12.23
N ILE A 108 7.09 0.88 -10.92
CA ILE A 108 6.00 0.09 -10.36
C ILE A 108 4.69 0.86 -10.44
N THR A 109 4.74 2.18 -10.17
CA THR A 109 3.65 3.12 -10.31
C THR A 109 3.59 3.63 -11.74
N GLN A 110 2.47 3.43 -12.43
CA GLN A 110 2.27 3.90 -13.80
C GLN A 110 0.87 4.52 -13.97
N PRO A 111 0.71 5.45 -14.92
CA PRO A 111 -0.59 6.04 -15.21
C PRO A 111 -1.66 4.98 -15.51
N GLY A 112 -2.87 5.22 -15.02
CA GLY A 112 -4.03 4.35 -15.22
C GLY A 112 -4.10 3.12 -14.30
N MET A 113 -3.09 2.87 -13.47
CA MET A 113 -3.11 1.78 -12.49
C MET A 113 -3.95 2.11 -11.26
N THR A 114 -4.50 1.07 -10.65
CA THR A 114 -5.05 1.09 -9.29
C THR A 114 -4.00 0.58 -8.32
N ILE A 115 -3.68 1.40 -7.31
CA ILE A 115 -2.61 1.12 -6.34
C ILE A 115 -3.14 1.25 -4.93
N VAL A 116 -2.80 0.31 -4.06
CA VAL A 116 -3.13 0.39 -2.63
C VAL A 116 -1.93 0.09 -1.75
N CYS A 117 -1.95 0.67 -0.56
CA CYS A 117 -1.00 0.40 0.51
C CYS A 117 -1.68 0.63 1.86
N GLY A 118 -1.21 -0.03 2.90
CA GLY A 118 -1.67 0.20 4.28
C GLY A 118 -1.10 1.49 4.91
N ASP A 119 -0.98 2.55 4.12
CA ASP A 119 -0.40 3.85 4.50
C ASP A 119 -1.27 4.99 3.97
N SER A 120 -1.48 6.03 4.79
CA SER A 120 -2.30 7.20 4.45
C SER A 120 -1.72 8.05 3.31
N HIS A 121 -0.41 7.99 3.06
CA HIS A 121 0.27 8.74 2.00
C HIS A 121 0.17 8.07 0.61
N THR A 122 -0.50 6.95 0.49
CA THR A 122 -0.66 6.20 -0.78
C THR A 122 -1.26 7.05 -1.90
N SER A 123 -2.12 8.01 -1.57
CA SER A 123 -2.73 8.92 -2.55
C SER A 123 -1.71 9.74 -3.36
N THR A 124 -0.46 9.86 -2.90
CA THR A 124 0.63 10.54 -3.63
C THR A 124 0.88 9.92 -5.02
N HIS A 125 0.62 8.62 -5.19
CA HIS A 125 0.72 7.97 -6.51
C HIS A 125 -0.24 8.55 -7.55
N GLY A 126 -1.27 9.29 -7.11
CA GLY A 126 -2.17 10.04 -7.98
C GLY A 126 -1.45 11.12 -8.81
N ALA A 127 -0.34 11.69 -8.30
CA ALA A 127 0.50 12.63 -9.04
C ALA A 127 1.14 12.00 -10.30
N PHE A 128 1.23 10.67 -10.35
CA PHE A 128 1.73 9.89 -11.49
C PHE A 128 0.59 9.33 -12.36
N GLY A 129 -0.63 9.83 -12.20
CA GLY A 129 -1.80 9.40 -12.98
C GLY A 129 -2.39 8.06 -12.56
N SER A 130 -2.08 7.55 -11.38
CA SER A 130 -2.69 6.34 -10.81
C SER A 130 -3.91 6.69 -9.98
N ILE A 131 -4.83 5.74 -9.81
CA ILE A 131 -5.88 5.79 -8.78
C ILE A 131 -5.32 5.08 -7.56
N ALA A 132 -5.05 5.82 -6.48
CA ALA A 132 -4.34 5.29 -5.33
C ALA A 132 -5.09 5.52 -4.02
N PHE A 133 -5.15 4.47 -3.18
CA PHE A 133 -5.87 4.49 -1.91
C PHE A 133 -4.98 4.01 -0.75
N GLY A 134 -4.96 4.80 0.34
CA GLY A 134 -4.56 4.29 1.65
C GLY A 134 -5.68 3.43 2.22
N ILE A 135 -5.36 2.20 2.65
CA ILE A 135 -6.33 1.22 3.12
C ILE A 135 -6.01 0.72 4.53
N GLY A 136 -7.04 0.32 5.26
CA GLY A 136 -6.88 -0.26 6.59
C GLY A 136 -6.40 -1.71 6.57
N THR A 137 -5.92 -2.21 7.71
CA THR A 137 -5.35 -3.57 7.84
C THR A 137 -6.28 -4.68 7.34
N SER A 138 -7.58 -4.58 7.60
CA SER A 138 -8.57 -5.57 7.11
C SER A 138 -8.70 -5.55 5.59
N GLU A 139 -8.56 -4.36 4.98
CA GLU A 139 -8.57 -4.21 3.52
C GLU A 139 -7.26 -4.72 2.91
N VAL A 140 -6.11 -4.53 3.59
CA VAL A 140 -4.83 -5.15 3.20
C VAL A 140 -5.00 -6.67 3.13
N GLU A 141 -5.61 -7.29 4.14
CA GLU A 141 -5.90 -8.73 4.14
C GLU A 141 -6.82 -9.14 2.97
N MET A 142 -7.86 -8.33 2.70
CA MET A 142 -8.77 -8.58 1.58
C MET A 142 -8.05 -8.51 0.23
N VAL A 143 -7.22 -7.49 0.02
CA VAL A 143 -6.46 -7.33 -1.24
C VAL A 143 -5.41 -8.44 -1.39
N LEU A 144 -4.71 -8.82 -0.33
CA LEU A 144 -3.78 -9.96 -0.38
C LEU A 144 -4.47 -11.27 -0.79
N SER A 145 -5.73 -11.48 -0.32
CA SER A 145 -6.48 -12.71 -0.60
C SER A 145 -7.22 -12.73 -1.94
N THR A 146 -7.58 -11.57 -2.48
CA THR A 146 -8.49 -11.47 -3.65
C THR A 146 -7.98 -10.61 -4.79
N GLN A 147 -6.99 -9.78 -4.56
CA GLN A 147 -6.52 -8.70 -5.44
C GLN A 147 -7.62 -7.67 -5.75
N CYS A 148 -8.64 -7.58 -4.91
CA CYS A 148 -9.77 -6.67 -5.07
C CYS A 148 -10.00 -5.86 -3.81
N LEU A 149 -10.55 -4.66 -4.00
CA LEU A 149 -10.97 -3.75 -2.95
C LEU A 149 -12.42 -3.36 -3.15
N LEU A 150 -13.19 -3.30 -2.07
CA LEU A 150 -14.55 -2.78 -2.06
C LEU A 150 -14.50 -1.29 -1.75
N GLN A 151 -14.88 -0.44 -2.71
CA GLN A 151 -14.84 1.01 -2.56
C GLN A 151 -16.13 1.70 -3.00
N ASN A 152 -16.53 2.70 -2.23
CA ASN A 152 -17.53 3.65 -2.67
C ASN A 152 -16.89 4.67 -3.63
N LYS A 153 -17.63 5.10 -4.64
CA LYS A 153 -17.17 6.18 -5.51
C LYS A 153 -16.90 7.44 -4.67
N PRO A 154 -15.67 7.97 -4.62
CA PRO A 154 -15.37 9.17 -3.86
C PRO A 154 -16.09 10.38 -4.45
N LYS A 155 -16.42 11.36 -3.60
CA LYS A 155 -16.90 12.65 -4.04
C LYS A 155 -15.76 13.45 -4.65
N THR A 156 -16.08 14.25 -5.66
CA THR A 156 -15.14 15.20 -6.24
C THR A 156 -14.94 16.38 -5.30
N MET A 157 -13.68 16.79 -5.08
CA MET A 157 -13.32 17.99 -4.34
C MET A 157 -12.39 18.83 -5.21
N LEU A 158 -12.71 20.12 -5.34
CA LEU A 158 -11.82 21.10 -5.97
C LEU A 158 -10.95 21.71 -4.87
N ILE A 159 -9.65 21.73 -5.09
CA ILE A 159 -8.68 22.44 -4.26
C ILE A 159 -8.05 23.52 -5.12
N GLU A 160 -8.26 24.77 -4.76
CA GLU A 160 -7.66 25.93 -5.41
C GLU A 160 -6.52 26.45 -4.52
N ILE A 161 -5.35 26.64 -5.10
CA ILE A 161 -4.17 27.17 -4.40
C ILE A 161 -3.79 28.47 -5.12
N ASP A 162 -4.02 29.61 -4.45
CA ASP A 162 -3.73 30.93 -4.96
C ASP A 162 -2.50 31.53 -4.27
N GLY A 163 -1.80 32.43 -4.97
CA GLY A 163 -0.64 33.15 -4.47
C GLY A 163 0.66 32.71 -5.11
N GLU A 164 1.72 33.36 -4.69
CA GLU A 164 3.09 33.09 -5.14
C GLU A 164 3.91 32.54 -3.97
N LEU A 165 4.83 31.63 -4.29
CA LEU A 165 5.78 31.13 -3.30
C LEU A 165 6.78 32.22 -2.94
N ASN A 166 7.16 32.33 -1.66
CA ASN A 166 8.23 33.19 -1.22
C ASN A 166 9.56 32.71 -1.81
N GLU A 167 10.52 33.64 -1.92
CA GLU A 167 11.88 33.31 -2.38
C GLU A 167 12.50 32.19 -1.52
N GLY A 168 13.02 31.15 -2.18
CA GLY A 168 13.61 29.98 -1.52
C GLY A 168 12.62 28.90 -1.06
N VAL A 169 11.33 29.03 -1.39
CA VAL A 169 10.30 27.99 -1.19
C VAL A 169 10.04 27.29 -2.52
N TYR A 170 10.04 25.96 -2.52
CA TYR A 170 9.88 25.12 -3.73
C TYR A 170 8.70 24.16 -3.58
#